data_b0a941a9e8d0dd2c8dc7a87c7dda40e1
#
_entry.id   b0a941a9e8d0dd2c8dc7a87c7dda40e1
#
_cell.length_a   1.000
_cell.length_b   1.000
_cell.length_c   1.000
_cell.angle_alpha   90.00
_cell.angle_beta   90.00
_cell.angle_gamma   90.00
#
_symmetry.space_group_name_H-M   'P 1'
#
loop_
_entity.id
_entity.type
_entity.pdbx_description
1 polymer ?
#
loop_
_entity_poly.entity_id
_entity_poly.type
_entity_poly.pdbx_seq_one_letter_code
_entity_poly.pdbx_strand_id
1 'polypeptide(L)'
;MDKTILIVKHIEEEGPGLIGQFFRDDGWELRTIELGNGEKLPDSLHDVSAVIILGGPMNVDEEDIYPFLEEEERLIRKVLIEEIPMLGICLGAQLIAKTCSAPVTKASEKEIGWYHITLTEEGQKDSLFRGLPKNIPVFQWHEDTFELPDNGVLLAKSKKCRNQAFRIENNVYGLQFHIEVTDGMIETWMKNEAGKVDIEKIMSDTQKARDDFEQQVKRIFLNFKGLIESALRIKRVMKMFVEDEKKANKKKLLWWDIKEHALQLSTANKI
;
A
#
# COMPACT_ATOMS: atom_id res chain seq x y z
N MET A 1 16.37 0.53 -15.70
CA MET A 1 15.64 -0.14 -14.61
C MET A 1 14.20 -0.07 -15.00
N ASP A 2 13.58 -1.20 -15.05
CA ASP A 2 12.19 -1.30 -15.43
C ASP A 2 11.34 -0.58 -14.37
N LYS A 3 10.48 0.31 -14.83
CA LYS A 3 9.54 1.04 -13.96
C LYS A 3 8.25 0.22 -13.86
N THR A 4 8.37 -0.99 -13.30
CA THR A 4 7.25 -1.92 -13.20
C THR A 4 6.70 -1.95 -11.78
N ILE A 5 5.40 -1.74 -11.64
CA ILE A 5 4.64 -1.93 -10.39
C ILE A 5 3.79 -3.19 -10.55
N LEU A 6 3.98 -4.14 -9.64
CA LEU A 6 3.09 -5.30 -9.53
C LEU A 6 1.85 -4.89 -8.74
N ILE A 7 0.68 -5.08 -9.35
CA ILE A 7 -0.61 -4.86 -8.71
C ILE A 7 -1.29 -6.20 -8.53
N VAL A 8 -1.62 -6.54 -7.30
CA VAL A 8 -2.42 -7.72 -6.95
C VAL A 8 -3.84 -7.28 -6.66
N LYS A 9 -4.79 -7.86 -7.39
CA LYS A 9 -6.24 -7.64 -7.20
C LYS A 9 -6.94 -8.98 -7.04
N HIS A 10 -8.07 -8.98 -6.35
CA HIS A 10 -8.76 -10.19 -5.94
C HIS A 10 -10.02 -10.46 -6.77
N ILE A 11 -10.74 -9.41 -7.16
CA ILE A 11 -11.97 -9.48 -7.95
C ILE A 11 -12.00 -8.38 -9.02
N GLU A 12 -12.85 -8.56 -10.04
CA GLU A 12 -12.93 -7.65 -11.18
C GLU A 12 -13.27 -6.21 -10.75
N GLU A 13 -14.18 -6.03 -9.80
CA GLU A 13 -14.71 -4.74 -9.39
C GLU A 13 -13.74 -3.91 -8.55
N GLU A 14 -12.71 -4.53 -7.97
CA GLU A 14 -11.70 -3.86 -7.13
C GLU A 14 -10.39 -3.67 -7.87
N GLY A 15 -10.44 -2.84 -8.91
CA GLY A 15 -9.25 -2.51 -9.72
C GLY A 15 -8.40 -1.38 -9.11
N PRO A 16 -7.26 -1.05 -9.76
CA PRO A 16 -6.32 -0.05 -9.26
C PRO A 16 -6.79 1.41 -9.38
N GLY A 17 -7.95 1.69 -9.98
CA GLY A 17 -8.61 2.98 -10.02
C GLY A 17 -7.67 4.18 -10.23
N LEU A 18 -7.77 5.19 -9.35
CA LEU A 18 -6.98 6.43 -9.42
C LEU A 18 -5.47 6.20 -9.32
N ILE A 19 -5.01 5.25 -8.47
CA ILE A 19 -3.57 4.97 -8.34
C ILE A 19 -3.02 4.34 -9.61
N GLY A 20 -3.79 3.44 -10.24
CA GLY A 20 -3.41 2.85 -11.52
C GLY A 20 -3.34 3.88 -12.65
N GLN A 21 -4.29 4.80 -12.70
CA GLN A 21 -4.27 5.90 -13.66
C GLN A 21 -3.05 6.80 -13.45
N PHE A 22 -2.80 7.24 -12.21
CA PHE A 22 -1.66 8.08 -11.87
C PHE A 22 -0.33 7.50 -12.34
N PHE A 23 -0.06 6.23 -12.05
CA PHE A 23 1.21 5.61 -12.40
C PHE A 23 1.34 5.34 -13.91
N ARG A 24 0.26 4.98 -14.62
CA ARG A 24 0.28 4.87 -16.08
C ARG A 24 0.60 6.22 -16.75
N ASP A 25 -0.05 7.30 -16.31
CA ASP A 25 0.16 8.64 -16.83
C ASP A 25 1.59 9.14 -16.58
N ASP A 26 2.24 8.68 -15.51
CA ASP A 26 3.65 8.96 -15.16
C ASP A 26 4.65 8.00 -15.86
N GLY A 27 4.16 7.14 -16.76
CA GLY A 27 4.99 6.26 -17.60
C GLY A 27 5.53 5.01 -16.88
N TRP A 28 4.80 4.52 -15.84
CA TRP A 28 5.10 3.24 -15.22
C TRP A 28 4.37 2.11 -15.93
N GLU A 29 5.04 0.97 -16.04
CA GLU A 29 4.41 -0.27 -16.43
C GLU A 29 3.64 -0.85 -15.23
N LEU A 30 2.38 -1.20 -15.43
CA LEU A 30 1.56 -1.85 -14.43
C LEU A 30 1.32 -3.31 -14.82
N ARG A 31 1.91 -4.23 -14.07
CA ARG A 31 1.63 -5.67 -14.17
C ARG A 31 0.54 -6.00 -13.16
N THR A 32 -0.68 -6.14 -13.63
CA THR A 32 -1.82 -6.49 -12.77
C THR A 32 -2.05 -8.00 -12.84
N ILE A 33 -2.18 -8.63 -11.67
CA ILE A 33 -2.52 -10.04 -11.47
C ILE A 33 -3.89 -10.09 -10.80
N GLU A 34 -4.83 -10.82 -11.39
CA GLU A 34 -6.17 -11.03 -10.83
C GLU A 34 -6.30 -12.45 -10.28
N LEU A 35 -6.18 -12.57 -8.97
CA LEU A 35 -6.16 -13.89 -8.29
C LEU A 35 -7.50 -14.60 -8.36
N GLY A 36 -8.62 -13.86 -8.31
CA GLY A 36 -9.95 -14.44 -8.47
C GLY A 36 -10.21 -15.10 -9.84
N ASN A 37 -9.47 -14.69 -10.86
CA ASN A 37 -9.48 -15.31 -12.19
C ASN A 37 -8.48 -16.48 -12.32
N GLY A 38 -7.80 -16.86 -11.24
CA GLY A 38 -6.83 -17.96 -11.24
C GLY A 38 -5.46 -17.59 -11.81
N GLU A 39 -5.17 -16.29 -12.00
CA GLU A 39 -3.84 -15.83 -12.38
C GLU A 39 -2.82 -16.11 -11.26
N LYS A 40 -1.55 -16.29 -11.61
CA LYS A 40 -0.51 -16.68 -10.67
C LYS A 40 0.42 -15.52 -10.33
N LEU A 41 0.78 -15.45 -9.05
CA LEU A 41 1.82 -14.53 -8.59
C LEU A 41 3.18 -14.91 -9.20
N PRO A 42 4.07 -13.93 -9.46
CA PRO A 42 5.37 -14.20 -10.05
C PRO A 42 6.32 -14.87 -9.05
N ASP A 43 7.08 -15.86 -9.53
CA ASP A 43 8.12 -16.52 -8.73
C ASP A 43 9.29 -15.58 -8.36
N SER A 44 9.51 -14.53 -9.16
CA SER A 44 10.60 -13.58 -8.99
C SER A 44 10.11 -12.14 -9.02
N LEU A 45 10.69 -11.30 -8.16
CA LEU A 45 10.42 -9.85 -8.09
C LEU A 45 11.60 -8.99 -8.62
N HIS A 46 12.55 -9.60 -9.35
CA HIS A 46 13.79 -8.91 -9.73
C HIS A 46 13.55 -7.70 -10.64
N ASP A 47 12.48 -7.68 -11.42
CA ASP A 47 12.05 -6.62 -12.33
C ASP A 47 10.93 -5.73 -11.71
N VAL A 48 10.51 -6.03 -10.48
CA VAL A 48 9.46 -5.29 -9.77
C VAL A 48 10.07 -4.16 -8.95
N SER A 49 9.57 -2.95 -9.15
CA SER A 49 9.99 -1.74 -8.44
C SER A 49 9.16 -1.45 -7.20
N ALA A 50 7.91 -1.87 -7.19
CA ALA A 50 6.99 -1.77 -6.05
C ALA A 50 5.85 -2.79 -6.19
N VAL A 51 5.20 -3.10 -5.07
CA VAL A 51 4.03 -3.96 -5.02
C VAL A 51 2.85 -3.18 -4.43
N ILE A 52 1.68 -3.29 -5.05
CA ILE A 52 0.42 -2.78 -4.52
C ILE A 52 -0.53 -3.97 -4.38
N ILE A 53 -1.05 -4.20 -3.18
CA ILE A 53 -2.06 -5.22 -2.91
C ILE A 53 -3.36 -4.49 -2.61
N LEU A 54 -4.37 -4.70 -3.45
CA LEU A 54 -5.66 -4.03 -3.37
C LEU A 54 -6.58 -4.66 -2.31
N GLY A 55 -7.77 -4.12 -2.20
CA GLY A 55 -8.85 -4.66 -1.40
C GLY A 55 -9.44 -5.96 -1.97
N GLY A 56 -10.40 -6.52 -1.24
CA GLY A 56 -11.13 -7.73 -1.62
C GLY A 56 -12.18 -8.07 -0.58
N PRO A 57 -13.22 -8.82 -0.97
CA PRO A 57 -14.31 -9.23 -0.07
C PRO A 57 -13.95 -10.41 0.85
N MET A 58 -12.75 -10.99 0.71
CA MET A 58 -12.28 -12.12 1.49
C MET A 58 -11.89 -11.68 2.90
N ASN A 59 -12.04 -12.59 3.87
CA ASN A 59 -11.35 -12.48 5.15
C ASN A 59 -9.94 -13.09 5.03
N VAL A 60 -8.98 -12.57 5.78
CA VAL A 60 -7.59 -13.04 5.74
C VAL A 60 -7.41 -14.49 6.20
N ASP A 61 -8.38 -15.08 6.89
CA ASP A 61 -8.35 -16.45 7.41
C ASP A 61 -9.22 -17.42 6.57
N GLU A 62 -9.53 -17.05 5.32
CA GLU A 62 -10.31 -17.88 4.40
C GLU A 62 -9.41 -18.63 3.38
N GLU A 63 -8.21 -19.05 3.75
CA GLU A 63 -7.27 -19.75 2.87
C GLU A 63 -7.83 -21.10 2.38
N ASP A 64 -8.67 -21.75 3.16
CA ASP A 64 -9.37 -22.98 2.75
C ASP A 64 -10.31 -22.75 1.55
N ILE A 65 -10.86 -21.54 1.42
CA ILE A 65 -11.74 -21.13 0.32
C ILE A 65 -10.94 -20.47 -0.80
N TYR A 66 -9.97 -19.63 -0.41
CA TYR A 66 -9.14 -18.82 -1.30
C TYR A 66 -7.64 -19.15 -1.10
N PRO A 67 -7.15 -20.27 -1.67
CA PRO A 67 -5.75 -20.70 -1.46
C PRO A 67 -4.69 -19.68 -1.89
N PHE A 68 -5.05 -18.72 -2.74
CA PHE A 68 -4.14 -17.64 -3.13
C PHE A 68 -3.77 -16.70 -1.97
N LEU A 69 -4.54 -16.64 -0.88
CA LEU A 69 -4.19 -15.85 0.31
C LEU A 69 -2.87 -16.31 0.93
N GLU A 70 -2.60 -17.63 0.97
CA GLU A 70 -1.29 -18.15 1.38
C GLU A 70 -0.17 -17.76 0.41
N GLU A 71 -0.47 -17.71 -0.91
CA GLU A 71 0.51 -17.27 -1.90
C GLU A 71 0.85 -15.80 -1.73
N GLU A 72 -0.14 -14.96 -1.39
CA GLU A 72 0.07 -13.54 -1.07
C GLU A 72 0.88 -13.33 0.19
N GLU A 73 0.65 -14.09 1.26
CA GLU A 73 1.51 -14.04 2.45
C GLU A 73 2.96 -14.37 2.11
N ARG A 74 3.20 -15.37 1.25
CA ARG A 74 4.55 -15.69 0.77
C ARG A 74 5.17 -14.55 -0.04
N LEU A 75 4.36 -13.91 -0.90
CA LEU A 75 4.77 -12.72 -1.65
C LEU A 75 5.14 -11.57 -0.70
N ILE A 76 4.28 -11.27 0.31
CA ILE A 76 4.52 -10.21 1.29
C ILE A 76 5.82 -10.46 2.05
N ARG A 77 6.07 -11.69 2.54
CA ARG A 77 7.34 -12.04 3.21
C ARG A 77 8.54 -11.79 2.31
N LYS A 78 8.44 -12.15 1.02
CA LYS A 78 9.49 -11.92 0.04
C LYS A 78 9.73 -10.42 -0.20
N VAL A 79 8.67 -9.63 -0.33
CA VAL A 79 8.73 -8.17 -0.48
C VAL A 79 9.41 -7.52 0.71
N LEU A 80 9.09 -7.96 1.95
CA LEU A 80 9.72 -7.49 3.19
C LEU A 80 11.22 -7.81 3.21
N ILE A 81 11.61 -9.05 2.86
CA ILE A 81 13.01 -9.49 2.82
C ILE A 81 13.81 -8.73 1.76
N GLU A 82 13.23 -8.52 0.57
CA GLU A 82 13.88 -7.82 -0.55
C GLU A 82 13.80 -6.28 -0.42
N GLU A 83 13.17 -5.77 0.65
CA GLU A 83 12.97 -4.34 0.92
C GLU A 83 12.31 -3.59 -0.26
N ILE A 84 11.39 -4.24 -0.96
CA ILE A 84 10.64 -3.65 -2.06
C ILE A 84 9.54 -2.75 -1.48
N PRO A 85 9.36 -1.49 -1.96
CA PRO A 85 8.24 -0.66 -1.55
C PRO A 85 6.90 -1.35 -1.77
N MET A 86 6.05 -1.34 -0.73
CA MET A 86 4.75 -1.98 -0.80
C MET A 86 3.65 -1.10 -0.21
N LEU A 87 2.48 -1.14 -0.83
CA LEU A 87 1.26 -0.50 -0.36
C LEU A 87 0.13 -1.52 -0.36
N GLY A 88 -0.39 -1.86 0.82
CA GLY A 88 -1.60 -2.65 1.00
C GLY A 88 -2.80 -1.77 1.27
N ILE A 89 -3.93 -2.04 0.60
CA ILE A 89 -5.19 -1.31 0.74
C ILE A 89 -6.26 -2.30 1.24
N CYS A 90 -6.97 -1.96 2.31
CA CYS A 90 -8.04 -2.74 2.93
C CYS A 90 -7.59 -4.18 3.22
N LEU A 91 -8.04 -5.19 2.47
CA LEU A 91 -7.58 -6.58 2.59
C LEU A 91 -6.05 -6.68 2.47
N GLY A 92 -5.43 -5.95 1.54
CA GLY A 92 -3.97 -5.92 1.40
C GLY A 92 -3.25 -5.41 2.66
N ALA A 93 -3.81 -4.42 3.36
CA ALA A 93 -3.27 -3.96 4.64
C ALA A 93 -3.41 -5.02 5.74
N GLN A 94 -4.55 -5.70 5.78
CA GLN A 94 -4.81 -6.78 6.73
C GLN A 94 -3.88 -7.99 6.50
N LEU A 95 -3.62 -8.36 5.25
CA LEU A 95 -2.66 -9.42 4.88
C LEU A 95 -1.22 -9.05 5.30
N ILE A 96 -0.82 -7.79 5.13
CA ILE A 96 0.49 -7.32 5.63
C ILE A 96 0.55 -7.45 7.15
N ALA A 97 -0.49 -7.01 7.86
CA ALA A 97 -0.55 -7.10 9.33
C ALA A 97 -0.48 -8.57 9.79
N LYS A 98 -1.28 -9.46 9.22
CA LYS A 98 -1.28 -10.91 9.50
C LYS A 98 0.08 -11.54 9.22
N THR A 99 0.69 -11.23 8.08
CA THR A 99 2.03 -11.72 7.73
C THR A 99 3.09 -11.29 8.75
N CYS A 100 2.90 -10.12 9.36
CA CYS A 100 3.74 -9.62 10.47
C CYS A 100 3.23 -10.07 11.85
N SER A 101 2.44 -11.14 11.92
CA SER A 101 1.91 -11.76 13.13
C SER A 101 0.96 -10.89 13.97
N ALA A 102 0.37 -9.85 13.37
CA ALA A 102 -0.66 -9.07 14.03
C ALA A 102 -2.05 -9.65 13.76
N PRO A 103 -2.91 -9.79 14.77
CA PRO A 103 -4.26 -10.30 14.60
C PRO A 103 -5.11 -9.41 13.70
N VAL A 104 -5.93 -10.03 12.86
CA VAL A 104 -7.02 -9.38 12.13
C VAL A 104 -8.33 -9.87 12.73
N THR A 105 -9.23 -8.96 13.08
CA THR A 105 -10.47 -9.27 13.77
C THR A 105 -11.62 -8.42 13.27
N LYS A 106 -12.85 -8.77 13.59
CA LYS A 106 -14.00 -7.93 13.32
C LYS A 106 -13.86 -6.59 14.04
N ALA A 107 -14.07 -5.49 13.30
CA ALA A 107 -14.18 -4.15 13.88
C ALA A 107 -15.42 -4.06 14.78
N SER A 108 -15.39 -3.16 15.76
CA SER A 108 -16.56 -2.91 16.62
C SER A 108 -17.76 -2.39 15.84
N GLU A 109 -17.53 -1.70 14.76
CA GLU A 109 -18.54 -1.17 13.83
C GLU A 109 -18.00 -1.27 12.39
N LYS A 110 -18.91 -1.62 11.47
CA LYS A 110 -18.65 -1.56 10.03
C LYS A 110 -18.52 -0.09 9.59
N GLU A 111 -17.53 0.22 8.79
CA GLU A 111 -17.38 1.54 8.16
C GLU A 111 -17.62 1.41 6.64
N ILE A 112 -18.68 2.06 6.13
CA ILE A 112 -18.98 2.17 4.69
C ILE A 112 -19.32 3.61 4.35
N GLY A 113 -18.63 4.15 3.34
CA GLY A 113 -18.80 5.52 2.87
C GLY A 113 -17.67 6.47 3.26
N TRP A 114 -17.97 7.75 3.35
CA TRP A 114 -17.00 8.81 3.60
C TRP A 114 -16.78 9.08 5.08
N TYR A 115 -15.54 8.99 5.51
CA TYR A 115 -15.11 9.24 6.88
C TYR A 115 -13.86 10.13 6.89
N HIS A 116 -13.47 10.58 8.08
CA HIS A 116 -12.21 11.29 8.28
C HIS A 116 -11.27 10.43 9.13
N ILE A 117 -10.07 10.28 8.66
CA ILE A 117 -8.95 9.79 9.47
C ILE A 117 -8.16 10.97 10.04
N THR A 118 -7.49 10.72 11.14
CA THR A 118 -6.60 11.71 11.79
C THR A 118 -5.19 11.15 11.82
N LEU A 119 -4.23 11.85 11.21
CA LEU A 119 -2.82 11.49 11.29
C LEU A 119 -2.32 11.58 12.73
N THR A 120 -1.55 10.57 13.14
CA THR A 120 -0.80 10.60 14.40
C THR A 120 0.36 11.61 14.30
N GLU A 121 1.11 11.82 15.38
CA GLU A 121 2.34 12.63 15.32
C GLU A 121 3.36 12.03 14.37
N GLU A 122 3.49 10.67 14.37
CA GLU A 122 4.37 9.96 13.45
C GLU A 122 3.84 10.03 12.01
N GLY A 123 2.52 9.92 11.81
CA GLY A 123 1.90 10.08 10.49
C GLY A 123 2.13 11.45 9.87
N GLN A 124 2.10 12.52 10.67
CA GLN A 124 2.37 13.89 10.19
C GLN A 124 3.84 14.10 9.74
N LYS A 125 4.77 13.29 10.28
CA LYS A 125 6.20 13.32 9.92
C LYS A 125 6.54 12.32 8.81
N ASP A 126 5.64 11.35 8.56
CA ASP A 126 5.89 10.25 7.65
C ASP A 126 5.98 10.69 6.19
N SER A 127 6.82 9.99 5.43
CA SER A 127 7.06 10.30 4.02
C SER A 127 5.83 10.11 3.16
N LEU A 128 4.97 9.11 3.45
CA LEU A 128 3.76 8.85 2.66
C LEU A 128 2.73 9.97 2.80
N PHE A 129 2.60 10.56 3.99
CA PHE A 129 1.61 11.60 4.30
C PHE A 129 2.18 13.02 4.28
N ARG A 130 3.41 13.20 3.80
CA ARG A 130 4.05 14.51 3.73
C ARG A 130 3.23 15.51 2.91
N GLY A 131 2.98 16.68 3.50
CA GLY A 131 2.23 17.77 2.86
C GLY A 131 0.72 17.61 2.87
N LEU A 132 0.20 16.62 3.59
CA LEU A 132 -1.23 16.45 3.82
C LEU A 132 -1.69 17.13 5.10
N PRO A 133 -2.97 17.52 5.20
CA PRO A 133 -3.56 18.02 6.43
C PRO A 133 -3.64 16.90 7.49
N LYS A 134 -3.77 17.30 8.77
CA LYS A 134 -3.90 16.33 9.88
C LYS A 134 -5.15 15.46 9.77
N ASN A 135 -6.26 15.99 9.25
CA ASN A 135 -7.51 15.28 9.04
C ASN A 135 -7.73 15.12 7.54
N ILE A 136 -7.96 13.90 7.09
CA ILE A 136 -8.04 13.51 5.69
C ILE A 136 -9.37 12.81 5.45
N PRO A 137 -10.21 13.27 4.50
CA PRO A 137 -11.38 12.51 4.07
C PRO A 137 -10.91 11.29 3.28
N VAL A 138 -11.50 10.13 3.60
CA VAL A 138 -11.21 8.85 2.95
C VAL A 138 -12.49 8.07 2.73
N PHE A 139 -12.47 7.17 1.74
CA PHE A 139 -13.54 6.22 1.53
C PHE A 139 -13.26 4.95 2.32
N GLN A 140 -14.25 4.50 3.10
CA GLN A 140 -14.17 3.30 3.91
C GLN A 140 -15.13 2.24 3.36
N TRP A 141 -14.66 0.97 3.37
CA TRP A 141 -15.49 -0.18 3.09
C TRP A 141 -14.89 -1.41 3.76
N HIS A 142 -15.10 -1.54 5.06
CA HIS A 142 -14.56 -2.68 5.79
C HIS A 142 -15.42 -3.06 7.01
N GLU A 143 -15.37 -4.35 7.34
CA GLU A 143 -15.94 -4.94 8.56
C GLU A 143 -14.85 -5.44 9.51
N ASP A 144 -13.70 -5.79 8.97
CA ASP A 144 -12.54 -6.26 9.72
C ASP A 144 -11.54 -5.13 9.93
N THR A 145 -10.72 -5.29 10.96
CA THR A 145 -9.61 -4.40 11.29
C THR A 145 -8.42 -5.24 11.75
N PHE A 146 -7.25 -4.64 11.77
CA PHE A 146 -6.01 -5.28 12.20
C PHE A 146 -5.49 -4.64 13.49
N GLU A 147 -4.79 -5.42 14.29
CA GLU A 147 -3.91 -4.88 15.32
C GLU A 147 -2.61 -4.38 14.69
N LEU A 148 -1.96 -3.44 15.39
CA LEU A 148 -0.68 -2.92 14.91
C LEU A 148 0.40 -4.00 15.09
N PRO A 149 1.15 -4.38 14.04
CA PRO A 149 2.32 -5.26 14.19
C PRO A 149 3.35 -4.68 15.18
N ASP A 150 4.04 -5.54 15.92
CA ASP A 150 5.01 -5.12 16.96
C ASP A 150 6.09 -4.16 16.45
N ASN A 151 6.53 -4.34 15.19
CA ASN A 151 7.49 -3.47 14.52
C ASN A 151 6.81 -2.37 13.67
N GLY A 152 5.49 -2.21 13.80
CA GLY A 152 4.68 -1.25 13.07
C GLY A 152 4.63 0.13 13.71
N VAL A 153 4.59 1.17 12.89
CA VAL A 153 4.36 2.55 13.31
C VAL A 153 2.96 2.96 12.90
N LEU A 154 2.10 3.29 13.88
CA LEU A 154 0.74 3.78 13.61
C LEU A 154 0.80 5.19 13.03
N LEU A 155 0.25 5.36 11.84
CA LEU A 155 0.29 6.63 11.08
C LEU A 155 -1.04 7.37 11.09
N ALA A 156 -2.17 6.66 11.11
CA ALA A 156 -3.49 7.26 11.11
C ALA A 156 -4.49 6.48 11.96
N LYS A 157 -5.49 7.17 12.48
CA LYS A 157 -6.58 6.62 13.29
C LYS A 157 -7.91 7.27 12.97
N SER A 158 -9.02 6.59 13.25
CA SER A 158 -10.36 7.17 13.27
C SER A 158 -11.03 7.00 14.64
N LYS A 159 -12.23 7.54 14.78
CA LYS A 159 -13.01 7.39 16.04
C LYS A 159 -13.55 5.99 16.21
N LYS A 160 -13.93 5.33 15.10
CA LYS A 160 -14.55 4.02 15.10
C LYS A 160 -13.54 2.89 15.01
N CYS A 161 -12.48 3.10 14.21
CA CYS A 161 -11.42 2.14 14.01
C CYS A 161 -10.07 2.79 14.33
N ARG A 162 -9.40 2.27 15.37
CA ARG A 162 -8.15 2.86 15.86
C ARG A 162 -7.03 2.78 14.85
N ASN A 163 -6.92 1.66 14.14
CA ASN A 163 -5.77 1.36 13.28
C ASN A 163 -6.19 1.58 11.82
N GLN A 164 -5.93 2.77 11.29
CA GLN A 164 -6.31 3.18 9.94
C GLN A 164 -5.16 3.16 8.94
N ALA A 165 -3.93 3.41 9.39
CA ALA A 165 -2.74 3.29 8.57
C ALA A 165 -1.54 2.98 9.43
N PHE A 166 -0.65 2.14 8.91
CA PHE A 166 0.61 1.81 9.56
C PHE A 166 1.74 1.71 8.53
N ARG A 167 2.98 1.73 9.04
CA ARG A 167 4.20 1.47 8.28
C ARG A 167 5.03 0.42 8.99
N ILE A 168 5.55 -0.52 8.22
CA ILE A 168 6.59 -1.49 8.61
C ILE A 168 7.89 -1.03 7.97
N GLU A 169 8.98 -1.05 8.73
CA GLU A 169 10.29 -0.57 8.28
C GLU A 169 10.20 0.83 7.65
N ASN A 170 10.76 1.02 6.44
CA ASN A 170 10.82 2.34 5.80
C ASN A 170 9.88 2.52 4.61
N ASN A 171 9.30 1.45 4.07
CA ASN A 171 8.69 1.48 2.74
C ASN A 171 7.50 0.52 2.52
N VAL A 172 7.03 -0.15 3.57
CA VAL A 172 5.85 -1.01 3.52
C VAL A 172 4.72 -0.36 4.31
N TYR A 173 3.62 -0.10 3.64
CA TYR A 173 2.46 0.64 4.18
C TYR A 173 1.19 -0.19 4.10
N GLY A 174 0.40 -0.16 5.15
CA GLY A 174 -0.97 -0.68 5.17
C GLY A 174 -1.97 0.45 5.41
N LEU A 175 -2.99 0.56 4.54
CA LEU A 175 -4.10 1.51 4.66
C LEU A 175 -5.41 0.73 4.77
N GLN A 176 -6.17 0.90 5.84
CA GLN A 176 -7.47 0.27 6.00
C GLN A 176 -8.52 0.86 5.05
N PHE A 177 -8.37 2.12 4.71
CA PHE A 177 -9.24 2.90 3.84
C PHE A 177 -8.78 2.84 2.38
N HIS A 178 -9.68 3.21 1.49
CA HIS A 178 -9.47 3.21 0.05
C HIS A 178 -9.03 4.60 -0.45
N ILE A 179 -7.96 4.63 -1.21
CA ILE A 179 -7.42 5.83 -1.88
C ILE A 179 -7.45 5.71 -3.40
N GLU A 180 -7.77 4.51 -3.90
CA GLU A 180 -7.80 4.19 -5.32
C GLU A 180 -9.18 4.38 -5.95
N VAL A 181 -10.23 4.53 -5.15
CA VAL A 181 -11.62 4.52 -5.62
C VAL A 181 -11.93 5.65 -6.59
N THR A 182 -12.69 5.30 -7.63
CA THR A 182 -13.35 6.22 -8.54
C THR A 182 -14.85 6.25 -8.28
N ASP A 183 -15.54 7.26 -8.77
CA ASP A 183 -17.01 7.33 -8.67
C ASP A 183 -17.67 6.06 -9.22
N GLY A 184 -17.21 5.56 -10.37
CA GLY A 184 -17.75 4.34 -10.98
C GLY A 184 -17.50 3.08 -10.14
N MET A 185 -16.38 2.99 -9.42
CA MET A 185 -16.14 1.92 -8.45
C MET A 185 -17.13 2.01 -7.28
N ILE A 186 -17.28 3.21 -6.70
CA ILE A 186 -18.22 3.45 -5.59
C ILE A 186 -19.65 3.09 -6.03
N GLU A 187 -20.09 3.53 -7.20
CA GLU A 187 -21.41 3.18 -7.73
C GLU A 187 -21.61 1.68 -7.89
N THR A 188 -20.60 0.97 -8.37
CA THR A 188 -20.65 -0.48 -8.56
C THR A 188 -20.74 -1.19 -7.22
N TRP A 189 -19.89 -0.81 -6.25
CA TRP A 189 -19.91 -1.40 -4.92
C TRP A 189 -21.22 -1.14 -4.19
N MET A 190 -21.80 0.07 -4.31
CA MET A 190 -23.09 0.41 -3.70
C MET A 190 -24.24 -0.45 -4.22
N LYS A 191 -24.24 -0.86 -5.49
CA LYS A 191 -25.27 -1.75 -6.04
C LYS A 191 -25.33 -3.09 -5.28
N ASN A 192 -24.18 -3.60 -4.83
CA ASN A 192 -24.09 -4.84 -4.09
C ASN A 192 -24.55 -4.70 -2.61
N GLU A 193 -24.63 -3.47 -2.10
CA GLU A 193 -25.08 -3.16 -0.73
C GLU A 193 -26.49 -2.55 -0.67
N ALA A 194 -27.25 -2.66 -1.77
CA ALA A 194 -28.63 -2.12 -1.83
C ALA A 194 -29.48 -2.63 -0.67
N GLY A 195 -30.14 -1.69 0.03
CA GLY A 195 -30.97 -1.97 1.21
C GLY A 195 -30.21 -2.14 2.53
N LYS A 196 -28.86 -2.13 2.53
CA LYS A 196 -28.04 -2.23 3.74
C LYS A 196 -27.43 -0.89 4.15
N VAL A 197 -27.24 0.01 3.19
CA VAL A 197 -26.64 1.35 3.40
C VAL A 197 -27.47 2.43 2.72
N ASP A 198 -27.31 3.67 3.16
CA ASP A 198 -27.92 4.84 2.53
C ASP A 198 -27.10 5.27 1.30
N ILE A 199 -27.43 4.68 0.16
CA ILE A 199 -26.73 4.91 -1.12
C ILE A 199 -26.83 6.38 -1.54
N GLU A 200 -28.02 7.01 -1.42
CA GLU A 200 -28.22 8.40 -1.84
C GLU A 200 -27.29 9.35 -1.05
N LYS A 201 -27.19 9.10 0.25
CA LYS A 201 -26.27 9.86 1.11
C LYS A 201 -24.82 9.64 0.69
N ILE A 202 -24.37 8.40 0.47
CA ILE A 202 -23.00 8.09 0.08
C ILE A 202 -22.66 8.76 -1.25
N MET A 203 -23.54 8.70 -2.25
CA MET A 203 -23.33 9.34 -3.55
C MET A 203 -23.29 10.86 -3.45
N SER A 204 -24.17 11.46 -2.62
CA SER A 204 -24.12 12.90 -2.34
C SER A 204 -22.83 13.32 -1.65
N ASP A 205 -22.35 12.53 -0.70
CA ASP A 205 -21.11 12.79 0.01
C ASP A 205 -19.88 12.57 -0.91
N THR A 206 -19.94 11.62 -1.86
CA THR A 206 -18.92 11.42 -2.91
C THR A 206 -18.74 12.68 -3.74
N GLN A 207 -19.83 13.29 -4.21
CA GLN A 207 -19.77 14.53 -4.99
C GLN A 207 -19.12 15.69 -4.21
N LYS A 208 -19.39 15.78 -2.90
CA LYS A 208 -18.82 16.85 -2.05
C LYS A 208 -17.33 16.61 -1.71
N ALA A 209 -16.95 15.36 -1.54
CA ALA A 209 -15.59 15.00 -1.13
C ALA A 209 -14.60 14.94 -2.31
N ARG A 210 -15.08 14.80 -3.55
CA ARG A 210 -14.30 14.46 -4.74
C ARG A 210 -13.02 15.31 -4.88
N ASP A 211 -13.16 16.62 -5.00
CA ASP A 211 -12.03 17.51 -5.33
C ASP A 211 -10.94 17.47 -4.25
N ASP A 212 -11.34 17.54 -2.99
CA ASP A 212 -10.42 17.44 -1.86
C ASP A 212 -9.77 16.06 -1.78
N PHE A 213 -10.54 15.00 -2.00
CA PHE A 213 -10.05 13.63 -1.99
C PHE A 213 -9.04 13.40 -3.11
N GLU A 214 -9.37 13.72 -4.36
CA GLU A 214 -8.46 13.54 -5.51
C GLU A 214 -7.15 14.32 -5.35
N GLN A 215 -7.21 15.54 -4.83
CA GLN A 215 -6.02 16.32 -4.54
C GLN A 215 -5.14 15.64 -3.48
N GLN A 216 -5.74 15.11 -2.42
CA GLN A 216 -5.02 14.49 -1.31
C GLN A 216 -4.45 13.12 -1.70
N VAL A 217 -5.24 12.27 -2.38
CA VAL A 217 -4.73 10.96 -2.84
C VAL A 217 -3.64 11.13 -3.90
N LYS A 218 -3.73 12.11 -4.77
CA LYS A 218 -2.65 12.45 -5.70
C LYS A 218 -1.35 12.81 -4.96
N ARG A 219 -1.44 13.49 -3.81
CA ARG A 219 -0.27 13.76 -2.96
C ARG A 219 0.30 12.46 -2.37
N ILE A 220 -0.55 11.54 -1.92
CA ILE A 220 -0.12 10.22 -1.44
C ILE A 220 0.60 9.45 -2.56
N PHE A 221 0.06 9.45 -3.78
CA PHE A 221 0.69 8.77 -4.91
C PHE A 221 2.05 9.36 -5.28
N LEU A 222 2.17 10.68 -5.29
CA LEU A 222 3.45 11.37 -5.49
C LEU A 222 4.47 11.01 -4.41
N ASN A 223 4.04 10.94 -3.16
CA ASN A 223 4.88 10.58 -2.04
C ASN A 223 5.33 9.11 -2.13
N PHE A 224 4.41 8.19 -2.45
CA PHE A 224 4.73 6.78 -2.66
C PHE A 224 5.68 6.58 -3.85
N LYS A 225 5.47 7.27 -4.97
CA LYS A 225 6.42 7.31 -6.07
C LYS A 225 7.82 7.73 -5.60
N GLY A 226 7.91 8.78 -4.79
CA GLY A 226 9.19 9.24 -4.22
C GLY A 226 9.89 8.17 -3.37
N LEU A 227 9.12 7.37 -2.62
CA LEU A 227 9.63 6.21 -1.88
C LEU A 227 10.19 5.14 -2.83
N ILE A 228 9.45 4.80 -3.89
CA ILE A 228 9.90 3.83 -4.91
C ILE A 228 11.20 4.32 -5.57
N GLU A 229 11.24 5.56 -6.02
CA GLU A 229 12.43 6.13 -6.66
C GLU A 229 13.64 6.17 -5.72
N SER A 230 13.42 6.42 -4.43
CA SER A 230 14.47 6.37 -3.41
C SER A 230 15.01 4.95 -3.24
N ALA A 231 14.14 3.94 -3.12
CA ALA A 231 14.54 2.54 -3.00
C ALA A 231 15.34 2.07 -4.24
N LEU A 232 14.88 2.43 -5.45
CA LEU A 232 15.60 2.11 -6.68
C LEU A 232 16.99 2.76 -6.75
N ARG A 233 17.13 3.98 -6.24
CA ARG A 233 18.42 4.68 -6.17
C ARG A 233 19.37 3.97 -5.20
N ILE A 234 18.89 3.59 -4.03
CA ILE A 234 19.68 2.83 -3.04
C ILE A 234 20.12 1.51 -3.67
N LYS A 235 19.21 0.74 -4.27
CA LYS A 235 19.51 -0.55 -4.91
C LYS A 235 20.58 -0.41 -6.01
N ARG A 236 20.53 0.68 -6.80
CA ARG A 236 21.54 0.99 -7.83
C ARG A 236 22.93 1.24 -7.21
N VAL A 237 23.00 2.08 -6.19
CA VAL A 237 24.26 2.40 -5.50
C VAL A 237 24.86 1.14 -4.89
N MET A 238 24.06 0.33 -4.20
CA MET A 238 24.52 -0.94 -3.62
C MET A 238 25.07 -1.90 -4.68
N LYS A 239 24.41 -2.00 -5.83
CA LYS A 239 24.88 -2.83 -6.96
C LYS A 239 26.25 -2.35 -7.47
N MET A 240 26.44 -1.04 -7.61
CA MET A 240 27.74 -0.47 -8.02
C MET A 240 28.85 -0.81 -7.03
N PHE A 241 28.62 -0.69 -5.72
CA PHE A 241 29.61 -1.06 -4.69
C PHE A 241 29.97 -2.54 -4.76
N VAL A 242 29.00 -3.43 -4.89
CA VAL A 242 29.22 -4.88 -5.00
C VAL A 242 30.02 -5.22 -6.27
N GLU A 243 29.75 -4.55 -7.39
CA GLU A 243 30.52 -4.75 -8.63
C GLU A 243 31.96 -4.25 -8.53
N ASP A 244 32.16 -3.11 -7.86
CA ASP A 244 33.52 -2.54 -7.64
C ASP A 244 34.35 -3.38 -6.66
N GLU A 245 33.72 -3.94 -5.59
CA GLU A 245 34.39 -4.91 -4.72
C GLU A 245 34.84 -6.16 -5.46
N LYS A 246 33.95 -6.73 -6.30
CA LYS A 246 34.29 -7.89 -7.14
C LYS A 246 35.46 -7.59 -8.07
N LYS A 247 35.52 -6.37 -8.61
CA LYS A 247 36.64 -5.95 -9.50
C LYS A 247 37.93 -5.67 -8.75
N ALA A 248 37.83 -5.16 -7.53
CA ALA A 248 38.99 -4.66 -6.78
C ALA A 248 39.66 -5.69 -5.87
N ASN A 249 39.13 -6.92 -5.72
CA ASN A 249 39.62 -7.97 -4.79
C ASN A 249 39.79 -7.45 -3.34
N LYS A 250 38.98 -6.47 -2.91
CA LYS A 250 39.07 -5.79 -1.61
C LYS A 250 38.25 -6.50 -0.55
N LYS A 251 38.60 -6.31 0.74
CA LYS A 251 37.89 -6.83 1.92
C LYS A 251 36.37 -6.62 1.81
N LYS A 252 35.59 -7.65 2.15
CA LYS A 252 34.11 -7.58 2.22
C LYS A 252 33.71 -6.40 3.10
N LEU A 253 33.07 -5.38 2.49
CA LEU A 253 32.29 -4.42 3.23
C LEU A 253 31.10 -5.13 3.85
N LEU A 254 30.72 -4.75 5.06
CA LEU A 254 29.52 -5.27 5.69
C LEU A 254 28.27 -4.69 4.98
N TRP A 255 27.24 -5.48 4.86
CA TRP A 255 26.02 -5.10 4.14
C TRP A 255 25.39 -3.79 4.64
N TRP A 256 25.37 -3.57 5.96
CA TRP A 256 24.85 -2.33 6.54
C TRP A 256 25.72 -1.10 6.25
N ASP A 257 27.04 -1.25 6.10
CA ASP A 257 27.91 -0.12 5.75
C ASP A 257 27.58 0.41 4.35
N ILE A 258 27.28 -0.51 3.42
CA ILE A 258 26.87 -0.17 2.05
C ILE A 258 25.48 0.52 2.08
N LYS A 259 24.54 -0.03 2.87
CA LYS A 259 23.19 0.51 2.99
C LYS A 259 23.19 1.90 3.63
N GLU A 260 23.96 2.10 4.70
CA GLU A 260 24.09 3.38 5.38
C GLU A 260 24.70 4.45 4.46
N HIS A 261 25.76 4.11 3.74
CA HIS A 261 26.36 5.03 2.78
C HIS A 261 25.42 5.38 1.62
N ALA A 262 24.66 4.42 1.09
CA ALA A 262 23.67 4.66 0.06
C ALA A 262 22.52 5.57 0.54
N LEU A 263 22.08 5.43 1.79
CA LEU A 263 21.07 6.29 2.42
C LEU A 263 21.58 7.74 2.57
N GLN A 264 22.83 7.93 3.03
CA GLN A 264 23.42 9.26 3.14
C GLN A 264 23.50 9.97 1.79
N LEU A 265 23.88 9.28 0.71
CA LEU A 265 23.90 9.83 -0.64
C LEU A 265 22.49 10.15 -1.17
N SER A 266 21.49 9.40 -0.76
CA SER A 266 20.09 9.67 -1.15
C SER A 266 19.50 10.90 -0.46
N THR A 267 19.99 11.24 0.74
CA THR A 267 19.54 12.40 1.51
C THR A 267 20.29 13.68 1.14
N ALA A 268 21.57 13.60 0.75
CA ALA A 268 22.39 14.75 0.38
C ALA A 268 21.91 15.48 -0.90
N ASN A 269 21.11 14.83 -1.75
CA ASN A 269 20.55 15.44 -2.97
C ASN A 269 19.15 16.06 -2.75
N LYS A 270 18.76 16.34 -1.50
CA LYS A 270 17.46 16.97 -1.14
C LYS A 270 17.60 18.43 -0.66
N ILE A 271 18.77 19.04 -0.84
CA ILE A 271 19.03 20.48 -0.57
C ILE A 271 19.02 21.24 -1.89
#